data_71b392965314390b2a8d59a0fa183b70
#
_entry.id   71b392965314390b2a8d59a0fa183b70
#
_cell.length_a   1.000
_cell.length_b   1.000
_cell.length_c   1.000
_cell.angle_alpha   90.00
_cell.angle_beta   90.00
_cell.angle_gamma   90.00
#
_symmetry.space_group_name_H-M   'P 1'
#
loop_
_entity.id
_entity.type
_entity.pdbx_description
1 polymer ?
#
loop_
_entity_poly.entity_id
_entity_poly.type
_entity_poly.pdbx_seq_one_letter_code
_entity_poly.pdbx_strand_id
1 'polypeptide(L)'
;MVNPADERPRVPRRAPGEVRELVLESARELFSSHGYPSTSTKRIAERAGVAEALLFRHFGSKAQLFREAVVDPLVLVLEGYADRWLAYDDPHEPRQPVRSFIDTFFGALSDRRGFAMALTAASNYLDDVVDDAGAALADVVRAIERVVVQEADRFGYQGLNPPVTARVGMGSVLAAAVFRSWVFGTSGSTISDERITAELEQLMMHGVRGRAAH
;
A
#
# COMPACT_ATOMS: atom_id res chain seq x y z
N MET A 1 20.99 23.74 53.97
CA MET A 1 19.82 24.28 53.23
C MET A 1 19.92 23.77 51.82
N VAL A 2 19.19 22.74 51.50
CA VAL A 2 19.12 22.19 50.13
C VAL A 2 18.03 22.97 49.40
N ASN A 3 18.35 23.47 48.23
CA ASN A 3 17.47 24.30 47.38
C ASN A 3 16.39 23.43 46.74
N PRO A 4 15.08 23.64 46.97
CA PRO A 4 14.00 22.80 46.45
C PRO A 4 13.58 23.12 45.01
N ALA A 5 14.42 23.82 44.22
CA ALA A 5 14.04 24.37 42.92
C ALA A 5 14.59 23.60 41.68
N ASP A 6 15.08 22.36 41.81
CA ASP A 6 15.65 21.61 40.67
C ASP A 6 14.94 20.26 40.41
N GLU A 7 13.65 20.16 40.74
CA GLU A 7 12.82 19.08 40.24
C GLU A 7 12.18 19.48 38.88
N ARG A 8 12.96 19.40 37.80
CA ARG A 8 12.38 19.34 36.46
C ARG A 8 11.51 18.09 36.39
N PRO A 9 10.24 18.18 35.98
CA PRO A 9 9.40 17.00 35.84
C PRO A 9 10.06 16.00 34.91
N ARG A 10 10.42 14.81 35.43
CA ARG A 10 10.90 13.69 34.63
C ARG A 10 9.77 13.25 33.71
N VAL A 11 9.86 13.63 32.43
CA VAL A 11 8.97 13.08 31.42
C VAL A 11 9.08 11.54 31.50
N PRO A 12 7.97 10.81 31.67
CA PRO A 12 8.00 9.37 31.77
C PRO A 12 8.73 8.79 30.55
N ARG A 13 9.69 7.90 30.78
CA ARG A 13 10.38 7.19 29.71
C ARG A 13 9.35 6.30 29.00
N ARG A 14 8.96 6.68 27.79
CA ARG A 14 8.09 5.87 26.93
C ARG A 14 8.75 4.52 26.64
N ALA A 15 7.94 3.46 26.55
CA ALA A 15 8.46 2.13 26.18
C ALA A 15 9.04 2.16 24.74
N PRO A 16 10.07 1.39 24.43
CA PRO A 16 10.68 1.39 23.09
C PRO A 16 9.69 1.10 21.96
N GLY A 17 8.70 0.24 22.17
CA GLY A 17 7.64 -0.07 21.20
C GLY A 17 6.69 1.11 20.95
N GLU A 18 6.36 1.88 22.01
CA GLU A 18 5.53 3.08 21.92
C GLU A 18 6.21 4.17 21.09
N VAL A 19 7.53 4.37 21.29
CA VAL A 19 8.32 5.34 20.53
C VAL A 19 8.33 4.98 19.05
N ARG A 20 8.53 3.70 18.73
CA ARG A 20 8.56 3.22 17.34
C ARG A 20 7.23 3.47 16.63
N GLU A 21 6.12 3.18 17.28
CA GLU A 21 4.79 3.38 16.71
C GLU A 21 4.46 4.86 16.50
N LEU A 22 4.81 5.74 17.42
CA LEU A 22 4.66 7.20 17.28
C LEU A 22 5.45 7.75 16.10
N VAL A 23 6.67 7.24 15.87
CA VAL A 23 7.48 7.64 14.71
C VAL A 23 6.87 7.15 13.40
N LEU A 24 6.40 5.90 13.34
CA LEU A 24 5.74 5.34 12.16
C LEU A 24 4.47 6.11 11.81
N GLU A 25 3.63 6.43 12.80
CA GLU A 25 2.39 7.20 12.59
C GLU A 25 2.71 8.61 12.07
N SER A 26 3.65 9.30 12.71
CA SER A 26 4.10 10.63 12.28
C SER A 26 4.71 10.60 10.87
N ALA A 27 5.45 9.55 10.54
CA ALA A 27 6.02 9.34 9.22
C ALA A 27 4.93 9.11 8.16
N ARG A 28 3.94 8.25 8.43
CA ARG A 28 2.80 8.00 7.54
C ARG A 28 2.07 9.29 7.19
N GLU A 29 1.72 10.10 8.19
CA GLU A 29 1.01 11.36 7.97
C GLU A 29 1.83 12.36 7.15
N LEU A 30 3.11 12.53 7.48
CA LEU A 30 3.96 13.51 6.82
C LEU A 30 4.34 13.07 5.40
N PHE A 31 4.63 11.82 5.17
CA PHE A 31 4.89 11.30 3.82
C PHE A 31 3.63 11.38 2.95
N SER A 32 2.46 11.08 3.50
CA SER A 32 1.18 11.16 2.78
C SER A 32 0.79 12.59 2.41
N SER A 33 1.09 13.57 3.28
CA SER A 33 0.67 14.96 3.07
C SER A 33 1.67 15.80 2.28
N HIS A 34 2.97 15.50 2.37
CA HIS A 34 4.05 16.32 1.79
C HIS A 34 4.90 15.56 0.76
N GLY A 35 4.71 14.25 0.64
CA GLY A 35 5.55 13.39 -0.19
C GLY A 35 6.91 13.07 0.46
N TYR A 36 7.59 12.07 -0.10
CA TYR A 36 8.88 11.62 0.40
C TYR A 36 9.99 12.71 0.32
N PRO A 37 10.19 13.42 -0.82
CA PRO A 37 11.31 14.38 -0.93
C PRO A 37 11.19 15.54 0.06
N SER A 38 9.98 16.05 0.27
CA SER A 38 9.71 17.24 1.09
C SER A 38 9.58 16.95 2.59
N THR A 39 9.63 15.69 3.00
CA THR A 39 9.54 15.28 4.40
C THR A 39 10.92 15.01 4.96
N SER A 40 11.37 15.76 5.97
CA SER A 40 12.63 15.51 6.67
C SER A 40 12.45 14.63 7.89
N THR A 41 13.47 13.84 8.24
CA THR A 41 13.50 13.02 9.46
C THR A 41 13.40 13.87 10.72
N LYS A 42 13.98 15.05 10.72
CA LYS A 42 13.84 16.05 11.80
C LYS A 42 12.39 16.41 12.03
N ARG A 43 11.63 16.73 10.98
CA ARG A 43 10.19 17.06 11.08
C ARG A 43 9.36 15.88 11.59
N ILE A 44 9.70 14.66 11.18
CA ILE A 44 9.05 13.45 11.70
C ILE A 44 9.33 13.29 13.20
N ALA A 45 10.58 13.43 13.62
CA ALA A 45 10.98 13.32 15.02
C ALA A 45 10.31 14.38 15.90
N GLU A 46 10.27 15.64 15.44
CA GLU A 46 9.55 16.74 16.11
C GLU A 46 8.07 16.41 16.29
N ARG A 47 7.40 15.91 15.25
CA ARG A 47 5.99 15.53 15.32
C ARG A 47 5.75 14.35 16.26
N ALA A 48 6.63 13.36 16.27
CA ALA A 48 6.57 12.20 17.15
C ALA A 48 6.94 12.54 18.60
N GLY A 49 7.47 13.74 18.87
CA GLY A 49 7.95 14.17 20.17
C GLY A 49 9.16 13.36 20.67
N VAL A 50 10.08 13.04 19.75
CA VAL A 50 11.31 12.28 20.02
C VAL A 50 12.54 13.00 19.49
N ALA A 51 13.72 12.63 19.99
CA ALA A 51 14.99 13.10 19.41
C ALA A 51 15.23 12.42 18.05
N GLU A 52 15.70 13.16 17.04
CA GLU A 52 16.01 12.62 15.72
C GLU A 52 17.03 11.46 15.77
N ALA A 53 18.01 11.53 16.66
CA ALA A 53 18.97 10.44 16.89
C ALA A 53 18.28 9.12 17.32
N LEU A 54 17.16 9.21 18.02
CA LEU A 54 16.37 8.05 18.43
C LEU A 54 15.65 7.44 17.21
N LEU A 55 15.12 8.26 16.29
CA LEU A 55 14.54 7.83 15.04
C LEU A 55 15.58 7.03 14.23
N PHE A 56 16.78 7.58 14.04
CA PHE A 56 17.86 6.87 13.31
C PHE A 56 18.30 5.57 14.00
N ARG A 57 18.28 5.52 15.32
CA ARG A 57 18.58 4.28 16.07
C ARG A 57 17.55 3.18 15.81
N HIS A 58 16.25 3.53 15.59
CA HIS A 58 15.19 2.55 15.35
C HIS A 58 15.10 2.14 13.89
N PHE A 59 15.33 3.04 12.96
CA PHE A 59 15.05 2.83 11.55
C PHE A 59 16.30 2.90 10.65
N GLY A 60 17.42 3.38 11.15
CA GLY A 60 18.67 3.47 10.41
C GLY A 60 18.69 4.57 9.34
N SER A 61 17.65 4.67 8.50
CA SER A 61 17.58 5.66 7.42
C SER A 61 16.16 6.17 7.21
N LYS A 62 16.03 7.30 6.47
CA LYS A 62 14.74 7.81 6.01
C LYS A 62 14.07 6.83 5.04
N ALA A 63 14.86 6.15 4.22
CA ALA A 63 14.39 5.15 3.26
C ALA A 63 13.76 3.96 3.99
N GLN A 64 14.44 3.42 5.00
CA GLN A 64 13.90 2.32 5.82
C GLN A 64 12.65 2.75 6.59
N LEU A 65 12.63 3.96 7.14
CA LEU A 65 11.43 4.50 7.80
C LEU A 65 10.26 4.62 6.81
N PHE A 66 10.51 5.07 5.59
CA PHE A 66 9.50 5.16 4.55
C PHE A 66 8.96 3.76 4.19
N ARG A 67 9.85 2.80 3.99
CA ARG A 67 9.48 1.41 3.71
C ARG A 67 8.53 0.87 4.79
N GLU A 68 8.94 0.95 6.06
CA GLU A 68 8.16 0.40 7.17
C GLU A 68 6.86 1.18 7.44
N ALA A 69 6.86 2.49 7.25
CA ALA A 69 5.66 3.30 7.46
C ALA A 69 4.67 3.18 6.29
N VAL A 70 5.17 3.00 5.07
CA VAL A 70 4.43 3.24 3.83
C VAL A 70 4.26 1.95 3.02
N VAL A 71 5.35 1.26 2.70
CA VAL A 71 5.33 0.12 1.76
C VAL A 71 4.84 -1.16 2.44
N ASP A 72 5.45 -1.52 3.57
CA ASP A 72 5.17 -2.78 4.25
C ASP A 72 3.68 -2.97 4.62
N PRO A 73 2.92 -1.96 5.07
CA PRO A 73 1.49 -2.12 5.32
C PRO A 73 0.65 -2.46 4.08
N LEU A 74 1.05 -1.99 2.89
CA LEU A 74 0.38 -2.35 1.64
C LEU A 74 0.74 -3.78 1.22
N VAL A 75 2.02 -4.11 1.31
CA VAL A 75 2.52 -5.45 1.04
C VAL A 75 1.76 -6.49 1.87
N LEU A 76 1.66 -6.28 3.19
CA LEU A 76 0.93 -7.17 4.10
C LEU A 76 -0.55 -7.36 3.72
N VAL A 77 -1.23 -6.31 3.28
CA VAL A 77 -2.64 -6.41 2.84
C VAL A 77 -2.76 -7.29 1.60
N LEU A 78 -1.88 -7.09 0.61
CA LEU A 78 -1.93 -7.82 -0.66
C LEU A 78 -1.44 -9.26 -0.55
N GLU A 79 -0.40 -9.50 0.24
CA GLU A 79 0.05 -10.87 0.57
C GLU A 79 -1.05 -11.63 1.31
N GLY A 80 -1.63 -11.03 2.35
CA GLY A 80 -2.72 -11.62 3.08
C GLY A 80 -3.97 -11.88 2.23
N TYR A 81 -4.22 -11.08 1.18
CA TYR A 81 -5.24 -11.38 0.18
C TYR A 81 -4.85 -12.64 -0.63
N ALA A 82 -3.64 -12.67 -1.19
CA ALA A 82 -3.19 -13.78 -2.01
C ALA A 82 -3.16 -15.10 -1.23
N ASP A 83 -2.65 -15.09 -0.01
CA ASP A 83 -2.58 -16.27 0.86
C ASP A 83 -3.97 -16.83 1.16
N ARG A 84 -4.92 -15.97 1.55
CA ARG A 84 -6.31 -16.39 1.78
C ARG A 84 -6.95 -16.98 0.54
N TRP A 85 -6.67 -16.35 -0.63
CA TRP A 85 -7.23 -16.81 -1.89
C TRP A 85 -6.66 -18.17 -2.30
N LEU A 86 -5.34 -18.34 -2.22
CA LEU A 86 -4.65 -19.57 -2.59
C LEU A 86 -4.97 -20.74 -1.63
N ALA A 87 -5.19 -20.45 -0.33
CA ALA A 87 -5.55 -21.45 0.66
C ALA A 87 -7.01 -21.91 0.57
N TYR A 88 -7.85 -21.19 -0.16
CA TYR A 88 -9.29 -21.47 -0.21
C TYR A 88 -9.60 -22.49 -1.31
N ASP A 89 -10.12 -23.67 -0.93
CA ASP A 89 -10.38 -24.82 -1.82
C ASP A 89 -11.82 -25.34 -1.75
N ASP A 90 -12.82 -24.48 -1.53
CA ASP A 90 -14.23 -24.90 -1.60
C ASP A 90 -14.78 -24.73 -3.03
N PRO A 91 -15.08 -25.84 -3.74
CA PRO A 91 -15.61 -25.77 -5.11
C PRO A 91 -17.08 -25.31 -5.17
N HIS A 92 -17.80 -25.25 -4.05
CA HIS A 92 -19.24 -24.97 -4.00
C HIS A 92 -19.56 -23.52 -3.68
N GLU A 93 -18.59 -22.70 -3.23
CA GLU A 93 -18.82 -21.29 -2.96
C GLU A 93 -18.59 -20.41 -4.20
N PRO A 94 -19.56 -19.55 -4.56
CA PRO A 94 -19.37 -18.64 -5.69
C PRO A 94 -18.26 -17.64 -5.38
N ARG A 95 -17.12 -17.81 -6.02
CA ARG A 95 -15.97 -16.92 -5.87
C ARG A 95 -16.07 -15.73 -6.80
N GLN A 96 -15.74 -14.58 -6.26
CA GLN A 96 -15.57 -13.34 -7.04
C GLN A 96 -14.13 -12.83 -6.88
N PRO A 97 -13.14 -13.52 -7.49
CA PRO A 97 -11.72 -13.22 -7.29
C PRO A 97 -11.38 -11.79 -7.68
N VAL A 98 -11.86 -11.36 -8.83
CA VAL A 98 -11.58 -10.03 -9.35
C VAL A 98 -12.22 -8.96 -8.48
N ARG A 99 -13.46 -9.16 -8.03
CA ARG A 99 -14.15 -8.24 -7.12
C ARG A 99 -13.44 -8.12 -5.78
N SER A 100 -13.14 -9.25 -5.15
CA SER A 100 -12.43 -9.29 -3.87
C SER A 100 -11.04 -8.64 -3.95
N PHE A 101 -10.31 -8.86 -5.05
CA PHE A 101 -9.04 -8.20 -5.32
C PHE A 101 -9.20 -6.69 -5.41
N ILE A 102 -10.15 -6.22 -6.23
CA ILE A 102 -10.40 -4.79 -6.43
C ILE A 102 -10.78 -4.12 -5.10
N ASP A 103 -11.74 -4.69 -4.37
CA ASP A 103 -12.21 -4.11 -3.10
C ASP A 103 -11.07 -4.03 -2.07
N THR A 104 -10.25 -5.08 -1.96
CA THR A 104 -9.12 -5.12 -1.04
C THR A 104 -8.05 -4.08 -1.42
N PHE A 105 -7.65 -4.06 -2.70
CA PHE A 105 -6.56 -3.20 -3.16
C PHE A 105 -6.98 -1.74 -3.27
N PHE A 106 -8.15 -1.48 -3.85
CA PHE A 106 -8.70 -0.13 -3.96
C PHE A 106 -8.95 0.49 -2.57
N GLY A 107 -9.52 -0.28 -1.62
CA GLY A 107 -9.71 0.17 -0.24
C GLY A 107 -8.40 0.52 0.43
N ALA A 108 -7.39 -0.36 0.35
CA ALA A 108 -6.06 -0.10 0.92
C ALA A 108 -5.39 1.16 0.36
N LEU A 109 -5.63 1.47 -0.92
CA LEU A 109 -5.10 2.68 -1.58
C LEU A 109 -5.94 3.92 -1.29
N SER A 110 -7.27 3.81 -1.22
CA SER A 110 -8.19 4.93 -1.00
C SER A 110 -8.06 5.51 0.40
N ASP A 111 -7.90 4.66 1.40
CA ASP A 111 -7.65 5.07 2.79
C ASP A 111 -6.31 5.80 2.94
N ARG A 112 -5.41 5.64 1.98
CA ARG A 112 -4.02 6.10 2.01
C ARG A 112 -3.61 6.83 0.72
N ARG A 113 -4.46 7.70 0.16
CA ARG A 113 -4.20 8.40 -1.12
C ARG A 113 -2.85 9.14 -1.18
N GLY A 114 -2.48 9.79 -0.09
CA GLY A 114 -1.18 10.44 0.02
C GLY A 114 0.00 9.46 -0.06
N PHE A 115 -0.23 8.23 0.34
CA PHE A 115 0.70 7.11 0.31
C PHE A 115 1.08 6.71 -1.12
N ALA A 116 0.10 6.49 -1.98
CA ALA A 116 0.36 6.07 -3.35
C ALA A 116 1.05 7.19 -4.17
N MET A 117 0.70 8.45 -3.90
CA MET A 117 1.43 9.60 -4.43
C MET A 117 2.87 9.67 -3.90
N ALA A 118 3.07 9.36 -2.62
CA ALA A 118 4.41 9.30 -2.03
C ALA A 118 5.26 8.17 -2.63
N LEU A 119 4.67 7.02 -2.90
CA LEU A 119 5.33 5.88 -3.54
C LEU A 119 5.74 6.20 -4.98
N THR A 120 4.85 6.81 -5.77
CA THR A 120 5.14 7.24 -7.14
C THR A 120 6.22 8.32 -7.17
N ALA A 121 6.20 9.26 -6.23
CA ALA A 121 7.25 10.26 -6.12
C ALA A 121 8.60 9.67 -5.64
N ALA A 122 8.57 8.68 -4.76
CA ALA A 122 9.78 8.03 -4.26
C ALA A 122 10.51 7.24 -5.34
N SER A 123 9.79 6.60 -6.25
CA SER A 123 10.39 5.82 -7.35
C SER A 123 11.30 6.64 -8.27
N ASN A 124 11.15 7.97 -8.31
CA ASN A 124 11.98 8.88 -9.11
C ASN A 124 13.24 9.40 -8.38
N TYR A 125 13.38 9.12 -7.07
CA TYR A 125 14.42 9.76 -6.26
C TYR A 125 15.30 8.78 -5.47
N LEU A 126 15.00 7.48 -5.53
CA LEU A 126 15.58 6.52 -4.59
C LEU A 126 15.96 5.22 -5.30
N ASP A 127 17.17 5.17 -5.82
CA ASP A 127 17.76 3.89 -6.28
C ASP A 127 17.79 2.88 -5.11
N ASP A 128 18.18 3.30 -3.90
CA ASP A 128 18.24 2.44 -2.70
C ASP A 128 16.85 2.01 -2.15
N VAL A 129 15.80 2.85 -2.29
CA VAL A 129 14.42 2.49 -1.86
C VAL A 129 13.73 1.64 -2.93
N VAL A 130 14.10 1.83 -4.20
CA VAL A 130 13.59 1.04 -5.31
C VAL A 130 14.04 -0.41 -5.20
N ASP A 131 15.26 -0.69 -4.74
CA ASP A 131 15.77 -2.06 -4.64
C ASP A 131 15.03 -2.86 -3.56
N ASP A 132 14.91 -2.36 -2.34
CA ASP A 132 14.26 -3.07 -1.23
C ASP A 132 12.72 -3.04 -1.31
N ALA A 133 12.13 -1.88 -1.59
CA ALA A 133 10.69 -1.75 -1.79
C ALA A 133 10.24 -2.43 -3.10
N GLY A 134 11.07 -2.37 -4.13
CA GLY A 134 10.87 -3.06 -5.40
C GLY A 134 10.86 -4.58 -5.24
N ALA A 135 11.72 -5.14 -4.39
CA ALA A 135 11.71 -6.56 -4.08
C ALA A 135 10.40 -6.98 -3.38
N ALA A 136 9.97 -6.24 -2.35
CA ALA A 136 8.72 -6.52 -1.65
C ALA A 136 7.49 -6.42 -2.58
N LEU A 137 7.44 -5.38 -3.44
CA LEU A 137 6.38 -5.25 -4.43
C LEU A 137 6.45 -6.36 -5.50
N ALA A 138 7.63 -6.82 -5.88
CA ALA A 138 7.79 -7.94 -6.79
C ALA A 138 7.26 -9.26 -6.19
N ASP A 139 7.42 -9.47 -4.88
CA ASP A 139 6.85 -10.62 -4.18
C ASP A 139 5.31 -10.58 -4.20
N VAL A 140 4.72 -9.42 -3.93
CA VAL A 140 3.27 -9.20 -4.06
C VAL A 140 2.79 -9.49 -5.49
N VAL A 141 3.46 -8.96 -6.50
CA VAL A 141 3.11 -9.22 -7.91
C VAL A 141 3.14 -10.70 -8.20
N ARG A 142 4.19 -11.43 -7.77
CA ARG A 142 4.28 -12.88 -7.91
C ARG A 142 3.16 -13.63 -7.19
N ALA A 143 2.75 -13.15 -6.01
CA ALA A 143 1.62 -13.74 -5.29
C ALA A 143 0.31 -13.58 -6.07
N ILE A 144 0.03 -12.40 -6.61
CA ILE A 144 -1.14 -12.15 -7.46
C ILE A 144 -1.08 -12.93 -8.77
N GLU A 145 0.11 -13.08 -9.39
CA GLU A 145 0.29 -13.94 -10.56
C GLU A 145 -0.13 -15.39 -10.27
N ARG A 146 0.23 -15.95 -9.11
CA ARG A 146 -0.21 -17.29 -8.70
C ARG A 146 -1.74 -17.39 -8.60
N VAL A 147 -2.40 -16.36 -8.06
CA VAL A 147 -3.87 -16.30 -8.01
C VAL A 147 -4.45 -16.31 -9.43
N VAL A 148 -3.89 -15.51 -10.36
CA VAL A 148 -4.35 -15.48 -11.76
C VAL A 148 -4.18 -16.83 -12.43
N VAL A 149 -3.06 -17.54 -12.21
CA VAL A 149 -2.83 -18.89 -12.75
C VAL A 149 -3.87 -19.86 -12.20
N GLN A 150 -4.06 -19.91 -10.90
CA GLN A 150 -5.02 -20.83 -10.26
C GLN A 150 -6.45 -20.61 -10.77
N GLU A 151 -6.88 -19.36 -10.91
CA GLU A 151 -8.22 -19.05 -11.43
C GLU A 151 -8.35 -19.33 -12.92
N ALA A 152 -7.29 -19.10 -13.71
CA ALA A 152 -7.26 -19.44 -15.14
C ALA A 152 -7.43 -20.94 -15.35
N ASP A 153 -6.70 -21.74 -14.60
CA ASP A 153 -6.79 -23.21 -14.65
C ASP A 153 -8.16 -23.71 -14.21
N ARG A 154 -8.69 -23.14 -13.12
CA ARG A 154 -9.98 -23.51 -12.54
C ARG A 154 -11.16 -23.27 -13.50
N PHE A 155 -11.14 -22.13 -14.19
CA PHE A 155 -12.23 -21.71 -15.09
C PHE A 155 -11.94 -22.01 -16.56
N GLY A 156 -10.79 -22.62 -16.87
CA GLY A 156 -10.40 -22.96 -18.25
C GLY A 156 -10.16 -21.75 -19.14
N TYR A 157 -9.71 -20.60 -18.58
CA TYR A 157 -9.40 -19.42 -19.37
C TYR A 157 -8.16 -19.64 -20.21
N GLN A 158 -8.32 -19.54 -21.54
CA GLN A 158 -7.24 -19.71 -22.50
C GLN A 158 -6.64 -18.36 -22.93
N GLY A 159 -5.37 -18.37 -23.34
CA GLY A 159 -4.72 -17.18 -23.92
C GLY A 159 -4.43 -16.05 -22.93
N LEU A 160 -4.53 -16.29 -21.62
CA LEU A 160 -4.05 -15.35 -20.61
C LEU A 160 -2.52 -15.41 -20.51
N ASN A 161 -1.93 -14.25 -20.28
CA ASN A 161 -0.53 -14.13 -19.84
C ASN A 161 -0.55 -13.70 -18.37
N PRO A 162 -0.43 -14.63 -17.40
CA PRO A 162 -0.61 -14.32 -15.98
C PRO A 162 0.28 -13.17 -15.47
N PRO A 163 1.59 -13.12 -15.81
CA PRO A 163 2.45 -11.99 -15.45
C PRO A 163 1.96 -10.64 -15.94
N VAL A 164 1.47 -10.57 -17.18
CA VAL A 164 0.94 -9.32 -17.74
C VAL A 164 -0.44 -9.00 -17.16
N THR A 165 -1.31 -9.99 -17.05
CA THR A 165 -2.67 -9.83 -16.53
C THR A 165 -2.65 -9.31 -15.09
N ALA A 166 -1.82 -9.88 -14.22
CA ALA A 166 -1.65 -9.42 -12.85
C ALA A 166 -1.20 -7.94 -12.79
N ARG A 167 -0.17 -7.58 -13.57
CA ARG A 167 0.36 -6.20 -13.59
C ARG A 167 -0.63 -5.19 -14.15
N VAL A 168 -1.33 -5.53 -15.22
CA VAL A 168 -2.37 -4.66 -15.81
C VAL A 168 -3.52 -4.49 -14.83
N GLY A 169 -3.97 -5.56 -14.18
CA GLY A 169 -5.02 -5.49 -13.18
C GLY A 169 -4.63 -4.60 -12.00
N MET A 170 -3.45 -4.85 -11.41
CA MET A 170 -2.93 -4.01 -10.32
C MET A 170 -2.77 -2.55 -10.75
N GLY A 171 -2.19 -2.30 -11.92
CA GLY A 171 -2.00 -0.94 -12.46
C GLY A 171 -3.31 -0.20 -12.67
N SER A 172 -4.35 -0.89 -13.13
CA SER A 172 -5.68 -0.29 -13.34
C SER A 172 -6.33 0.14 -12.03
N VAL A 173 -6.28 -0.71 -10.99
CA VAL A 173 -6.80 -0.37 -9.65
C VAL A 173 -5.98 0.78 -9.04
N LEU A 174 -4.64 0.71 -9.14
CA LEU A 174 -3.74 1.77 -8.67
C LEU A 174 -4.09 3.11 -9.34
N ALA A 175 -4.20 3.14 -10.66
CA ALA A 175 -4.51 4.35 -11.40
C ALA A 175 -5.86 4.94 -10.99
N ALA A 176 -6.89 4.10 -10.86
CA ALA A 176 -8.23 4.55 -10.47
C ALA A 176 -8.28 5.11 -9.04
N ALA A 177 -7.54 4.51 -8.10
CA ALA A 177 -7.50 4.97 -6.71
C ALA A 177 -6.64 6.24 -6.53
N VAL A 178 -5.43 6.26 -7.11
CA VAL A 178 -4.44 7.32 -6.89
C VAL A 178 -4.76 8.56 -7.70
N PHE A 179 -5.03 8.39 -8.99
CA PHE A 179 -5.31 9.49 -9.92
C PHE A 179 -6.81 9.80 -10.03
N ARG A 180 -7.60 9.41 -9.03
CA ARG A 180 -9.06 9.57 -9.01
C ARG A 180 -9.53 10.97 -9.39
N SER A 181 -8.92 12.00 -8.81
CA SER A 181 -9.28 13.39 -9.09
C SER A 181 -8.95 13.83 -10.51
N TRP A 182 -7.89 13.28 -11.11
CA TRP A 182 -7.49 13.59 -12.47
C TRP A 182 -8.32 12.82 -13.49
N VAL A 183 -8.59 11.54 -13.21
CA VAL A 183 -9.29 10.66 -14.14
C VAL A 183 -10.81 10.90 -14.11
N PHE A 184 -11.37 11.12 -12.92
CA PHE A 184 -12.82 11.24 -12.73
C PHE A 184 -13.28 12.67 -12.39
N GLY A 185 -12.35 13.65 -12.35
CA GLY A 185 -12.62 15.07 -12.10
C GLY A 185 -12.80 15.42 -10.62
N THR A 186 -12.64 16.73 -10.33
CA THR A 186 -12.80 17.28 -8.98
C THR A 186 -14.16 17.96 -8.77
N SER A 187 -14.92 18.20 -9.83
CA SER A 187 -16.12 19.01 -9.81
C SER A 187 -17.39 18.17 -9.88
N GLY A 188 -18.07 18.03 -8.72
CA GLY A 188 -19.52 17.83 -8.62
C GLY A 188 -20.17 16.56 -9.18
N SER A 189 -19.58 15.85 -10.09
CA SER A 189 -20.06 14.55 -10.53
C SER A 189 -19.39 13.47 -9.71
N THR A 190 -20.02 13.12 -8.63
CA THR A 190 -19.53 12.12 -7.69
C THR A 190 -19.77 10.73 -8.25
N ILE A 191 -18.86 10.28 -9.11
CA ILE A 191 -18.78 8.84 -9.38
C ILE A 191 -18.32 8.22 -8.07
N SER A 192 -19.18 7.38 -7.47
CA SER A 192 -18.86 6.72 -6.19
C SER A 192 -17.74 5.70 -6.38
N ASP A 193 -17.00 5.40 -5.32
CA ASP A 193 -15.95 4.39 -5.33
C ASP A 193 -16.54 3.01 -5.71
N GLU A 194 -17.75 2.69 -5.26
CA GLU A 194 -18.49 1.48 -5.63
C GLU A 194 -18.71 1.38 -7.14
N ARG A 195 -19.04 2.50 -7.81
CA ARG A 195 -19.22 2.50 -9.26
C ARG A 195 -17.91 2.33 -10.01
N ILE A 196 -16.82 2.93 -9.52
CA ILE A 196 -15.47 2.77 -10.09
C ILE A 196 -15.03 1.30 -9.97
N THR A 197 -15.18 0.71 -8.79
CA THR A 197 -14.77 -0.68 -8.57
C THR A 197 -15.63 -1.67 -9.35
N ALA A 198 -16.93 -1.40 -9.51
CA ALA A 198 -17.81 -2.23 -10.34
C ALA A 198 -17.45 -2.17 -11.83
N GLU A 199 -17.10 -1.01 -12.37
CA GLU A 199 -16.63 -0.89 -13.76
C GLU A 199 -15.28 -1.56 -13.98
N LEU A 200 -14.35 -1.44 -13.03
CA LEU A 200 -13.07 -2.16 -13.07
C LEU A 200 -13.28 -3.67 -13.10
N GLU A 201 -14.19 -4.19 -12.29
CA GLU A 201 -14.56 -5.61 -12.28
C GLU A 201 -15.09 -6.04 -13.65
N GLN A 202 -16.06 -5.30 -14.22
CA GLN A 202 -16.62 -5.60 -15.53
C GLN A 202 -15.54 -5.60 -16.63
N LEU A 203 -14.67 -4.59 -16.65
CA LEU A 203 -13.59 -4.52 -17.62
C LEU A 203 -12.62 -5.71 -17.51
N MET A 204 -12.20 -6.07 -16.30
CA MET A 204 -11.30 -7.19 -16.07
C MET A 204 -11.96 -8.51 -16.44
N MET A 205 -13.20 -8.75 -16.02
CA MET A 205 -13.92 -10.00 -16.31
C MET A 205 -14.24 -10.17 -17.78
N HIS A 206 -14.66 -9.11 -18.50
CA HIS A 206 -14.90 -9.18 -19.94
C HIS A 206 -13.61 -9.37 -20.74
N GLY A 207 -12.52 -8.71 -20.34
CA GLY A 207 -11.21 -8.88 -20.93
C GLY A 207 -10.66 -10.31 -20.78
N VAL A 208 -10.98 -10.98 -19.67
CA VAL A 208 -10.61 -12.38 -19.43
C VAL A 208 -11.50 -13.34 -20.22
N ARG A 209 -12.82 -13.16 -20.16
CA ARG A 209 -13.80 -14.04 -20.85
C ARG A 209 -13.72 -13.96 -22.37
N GLY A 210 -13.46 -12.79 -22.93
CA GLY A 210 -13.32 -12.62 -24.37
C GLY A 210 -12.15 -13.38 -25.00
N ARG A 211 -11.17 -13.79 -24.19
CA ARG A 211 -10.04 -14.62 -24.64
C ARG A 211 -10.32 -16.13 -24.62
N ALA A 212 -11.40 -16.55 -23.97
CA ALA A 212 -11.81 -17.96 -23.95
C ALA A 212 -12.53 -18.43 -25.24
N ALA A 213 -12.83 -17.51 -26.16
CA ALA A 213 -13.70 -17.76 -27.33
C ALA A 213 -12.93 -17.84 -28.68
N HIS A 214 -11.63 -17.95 -28.67
CA HIS A 214 -10.78 -18.15 -29.86
C HIS A 214 -9.79 -19.28 -29.61
#